data_707ad38c12c46b02eae75608e162148e
#
_entry.id   707ad38c12c46b02eae75608e162148e
#
_cell.length_a   1.000
_cell.length_b   1.000
_cell.length_c   1.000
_cell.angle_alpha   90.00
_cell.angle_beta   90.00
_cell.angle_gamma   90.00
#
_symmetry.space_group_name_H-M   'P 1'
#
loop_
_entity.id
_entity.type
_entity.pdbx_description
1 polymer ?
#
loop_
_entity_poly.entity_id
_entity_poly.type
_entity_poly.pdbx_seq_one_letter_code
_entity_poly.pdbx_strand_id
1 'polypeptide(L)'
;MLLDDSLRGVDLVAQFDGTIVDVGSGGGAPGIPLAHAFPEREVVLVEAERRKAEFLEQWAPPNARVVWGRAEEQGTDWAGVVVAKALAHPPTAAEWCLPLARVGGGAILWVGPTAEPVRVAEVASRLGGELAESPPGFFVLRKLDPTPPGFPRRSGMAKKRPLA
;
A
#
# COMPACT_ATOMS: atom_id res chain seq x y z
N MET A 1 8.60 -1.37 -19.22
CA MET A 1 9.38 -0.84 -18.07
C MET A 1 8.55 -0.69 -16.80
N LEU A 2 7.53 0.17 -16.75
CA LEU A 2 6.65 0.29 -15.56
C LEU A 2 5.84 -0.98 -15.26
N LEU A 3 5.41 -1.67 -16.30
CA LEU A 3 4.66 -2.93 -16.17
C LEU A 3 5.54 -4.03 -15.56
N ASP A 4 6.76 -4.19 -16.07
CA ASP A 4 7.70 -5.23 -15.59
C ASP A 4 8.06 -5.00 -14.11
N ASP A 5 8.32 -3.76 -13.73
CA ASP A 5 8.63 -3.43 -12.35
C ASP A 5 7.43 -3.66 -11.41
N SER A 6 6.23 -3.36 -11.87
CA SER A 6 5.00 -3.65 -11.10
C SER A 6 4.80 -5.16 -10.89
N LEU A 7 5.07 -5.96 -11.91
CA LEU A 7 4.91 -7.41 -11.86
C LEU A 7 5.98 -8.14 -11.02
N ARG A 8 7.09 -7.48 -10.71
CA ARG A 8 8.10 -8.04 -9.80
C ARG A 8 7.54 -8.32 -8.40
N GLY A 9 6.47 -7.63 -7.99
CA GLY A 9 5.83 -7.83 -6.70
C GLY A 9 4.72 -8.89 -6.67
N VAL A 10 4.39 -9.53 -7.78
CA VAL A 10 3.27 -10.49 -7.88
C VAL A 10 3.39 -11.63 -6.87
N ASP A 11 4.57 -12.23 -6.75
CA ASP A 11 4.79 -13.35 -5.82
C ASP A 11 4.66 -12.92 -4.35
N LEU A 12 5.02 -11.67 -4.05
CA LEU A 12 4.85 -11.11 -2.70
C LEU A 12 3.37 -10.86 -2.40
N VAL A 13 2.64 -10.29 -3.35
CA VAL A 13 1.18 -10.07 -3.23
C VAL A 13 0.44 -11.39 -3.09
N ALA A 14 0.87 -12.43 -3.80
CA ALA A 14 0.27 -13.77 -3.74
C ALA A 14 0.40 -14.44 -2.35
N GLN A 15 1.30 -13.98 -1.50
CA GLN A 15 1.43 -14.47 -0.11
C GLN A 15 0.27 -14.02 0.80
N PHE A 16 -0.49 -13.04 0.37
CA PHE A 16 -1.62 -12.47 1.13
C PHE A 16 -2.92 -12.66 0.35
N ASP A 17 -3.94 -13.17 1.00
CA ASP A 17 -5.27 -13.32 0.42
C ASP A 17 -6.12 -12.05 0.61
N GLY A 18 -7.19 -11.94 -0.18
CA GLY A 18 -8.20 -10.90 -0.03
C GLY A 18 -7.99 -9.70 -0.94
N THR A 19 -8.63 -8.59 -0.59
CA THR A 19 -8.59 -7.36 -1.37
C THR A 19 -7.18 -6.77 -1.44
N ILE A 20 -6.77 -6.38 -2.65
CA ILE A 20 -5.54 -5.63 -2.88
C ILE A 20 -5.89 -4.15 -2.91
N VAL A 21 -5.19 -3.34 -2.13
CA VAL A 21 -5.35 -1.88 -2.13
C VAL A 21 -4.06 -1.23 -2.61
N ASP A 22 -4.14 -0.43 -3.65
CA ASP A 22 -3.02 0.36 -4.15
C ASP A 22 -3.18 1.80 -3.68
N VAL A 23 -2.27 2.25 -2.82
CA VAL A 23 -2.30 3.60 -2.24
C VAL A 23 -1.43 4.54 -3.08
N GLY A 24 -2.03 5.63 -3.54
CA GLY A 24 -1.38 6.58 -4.42
C GLY A 24 -1.18 6.01 -5.82
N SER A 25 -2.23 5.47 -6.39
CA SER A 25 -2.18 4.70 -7.66
C SER A 25 -1.64 5.48 -8.85
N GLY A 26 -1.70 6.80 -8.83
CA GLY A 26 -1.10 7.66 -9.86
C GLY A 26 -1.53 7.31 -11.28
N GLY A 27 -0.59 6.87 -12.09
CA GLY A 27 -0.83 6.38 -13.45
C GLY A 27 -1.31 4.92 -13.53
N GLY A 28 -1.62 4.28 -12.37
CA GLY A 28 -2.15 2.93 -12.32
C GLY A 28 -1.15 1.83 -11.97
N ALA A 29 0.08 2.18 -11.67
CA ALA A 29 1.12 1.22 -11.28
C ALA A 29 1.38 1.27 -9.76
N PRO A 30 1.39 0.11 -9.05
CA PRO A 30 1.27 -1.24 -9.58
C PRO A 30 -0.17 -1.78 -9.68
N GLY A 31 -1.17 -1.03 -9.28
CA GLY A 31 -2.54 -1.50 -9.10
C GLY A 31 -3.18 -2.13 -10.33
N ILE A 32 -3.12 -1.47 -11.49
CA ILE A 32 -3.71 -2.00 -12.73
C ILE A 32 -3.01 -3.29 -13.19
N PRO A 33 -1.67 -3.36 -13.25
CA PRO A 33 -0.98 -4.63 -13.52
C PRO A 33 -1.33 -5.75 -12.56
N LEU A 34 -1.46 -5.45 -11.27
CA LEU A 34 -1.87 -6.43 -10.26
C LEU A 34 -3.31 -6.90 -10.46
N ALA A 35 -4.22 -6.00 -10.85
CA ALA A 35 -5.60 -6.39 -11.17
C ALA A 35 -5.67 -7.39 -12.33
N HIS A 36 -4.83 -7.21 -13.35
CA HIS A 36 -4.73 -8.18 -14.44
C HIS A 36 -4.09 -9.50 -14.00
N ALA A 37 -3.11 -9.45 -13.11
CA ALA A 37 -2.44 -10.65 -12.59
C ALA A 37 -3.35 -11.48 -11.66
N PHE A 38 -4.30 -10.83 -10.96
CA PHE A 38 -5.22 -11.44 -10.02
C PHE A 38 -6.68 -11.14 -10.40
N PRO A 39 -7.18 -11.66 -11.55
CA PRO A 39 -8.49 -11.27 -12.07
C PRO A 39 -9.68 -11.65 -11.18
N GLU A 40 -9.52 -12.60 -10.27
CA GLU A 40 -10.54 -13.04 -9.30
C GLU A 40 -10.52 -12.26 -7.97
N ARG A 41 -9.56 -11.35 -7.80
CA ARG A 41 -9.43 -10.52 -6.58
C ARG A 41 -9.92 -9.11 -6.83
N GLU A 42 -10.57 -8.52 -5.84
CA GLU A 42 -10.88 -7.09 -5.86
C GLU A 42 -9.60 -6.28 -5.68
N VAL A 43 -9.43 -5.26 -6.52
CA VAL A 43 -8.36 -4.27 -6.40
C VAL A 43 -8.97 -2.88 -6.21
N VAL A 44 -8.54 -2.19 -5.17
CA VAL A 44 -8.98 -0.83 -4.86
C VAL A 44 -7.83 0.13 -5.14
N LEU A 45 -8.06 1.06 -6.05
CA LEU A 45 -7.09 2.08 -6.45
C LEU A 45 -7.42 3.37 -5.70
N VAL A 46 -6.64 3.70 -4.69
CA VAL A 46 -6.83 4.92 -3.89
C VAL A 46 -5.93 6.03 -4.41
N GLU A 47 -6.53 7.12 -4.86
CA GLU A 47 -5.82 8.27 -5.43
C GLU A 47 -6.37 9.57 -4.88
N ALA A 48 -5.51 10.40 -4.29
CA ALA A 48 -5.91 11.66 -3.67
C ALA A 48 -6.13 12.80 -4.69
N GLU A 49 -5.47 12.73 -5.84
CA GLU A 49 -5.57 13.75 -6.88
C GLU A 49 -6.72 13.43 -7.84
N ARG A 50 -7.70 14.34 -7.91
CA ARG A 50 -8.93 14.13 -8.68
C ARG A 50 -8.69 13.76 -10.14
N ARG A 51 -7.82 14.49 -10.83
CA ARG A 51 -7.52 14.23 -12.26
C ARG A 51 -6.94 12.84 -12.49
N LYS A 52 -6.07 12.39 -11.60
CA LYS A 52 -5.50 11.04 -11.67
C LYS A 52 -6.56 9.97 -11.37
N ALA A 53 -7.44 10.22 -10.41
CA ALA A 53 -8.55 9.31 -10.14
C ALA A 53 -9.49 9.19 -11.35
N GLU A 54 -9.86 10.29 -11.98
CA GLU A 54 -10.67 10.30 -13.21
C GLU A 54 -9.99 9.54 -14.36
N PHE A 55 -8.67 9.70 -14.53
CA PHE A 55 -7.90 8.94 -15.50
C PHE A 55 -7.95 7.44 -15.20
N LEU A 56 -7.74 7.04 -13.95
CA LEU A 56 -7.77 5.64 -13.54
C LEU A 56 -9.12 4.97 -13.83
N GLU A 57 -10.22 5.67 -13.64
CA GLU A 57 -11.57 5.15 -13.94
C GLU A 57 -11.74 4.73 -15.40
N GLN A 58 -11.03 5.38 -16.32
CA GLN A 58 -11.06 5.03 -17.74
C GLN A 58 -10.31 3.74 -18.06
N TRP A 59 -9.32 3.38 -17.26
CA TRP A 59 -8.40 2.27 -17.53
C TRP A 59 -8.51 1.12 -16.54
N ALA A 60 -9.29 1.29 -15.46
CA ALA A 60 -9.46 0.25 -14.45
C ALA A 60 -10.11 -1.00 -15.04
N PRO A 61 -9.50 -2.19 -14.89
CA PRO A 61 -10.13 -3.44 -15.30
C PRO A 61 -11.37 -3.76 -14.44
N PRO A 62 -12.20 -4.72 -14.86
CA PRO A 62 -13.49 -5.00 -14.20
C PRO A 62 -13.41 -5.32 -12.70
N ASN A 63 -12.30 -5.91 -12.25
CA ASN A 63 -12.09 -6.26 -10.85
C ASN A 63 -11.45 -5.12 -10.03
N ALA A 64 -11.18 -3.97 -10.65
CA ALA A 64 -10.63 -2.81 -9.97
C ALA A 64 -11.66 -1.69 -9.86
N ARG A 65 -11.67 -1.04 -8.70
CA ARG A 65 -12.46 0.18 -8.48
C ARG A 65 -11.56 1.31 -8.00
N VAL A 66 -11.90 2.52 -8.39
CA VAL A 66 -11.15 3.72 -8.05
C VAL A 66 -11.85 4.44 -6.90
N VAL A 67 -11.04 4.87 -5.93
CA VAL A 67 -11.48 5.73 -4.83
C VAL A 67 -10.70 7.04 -4.91
N TRP A 68 -11.40 8.12 -5.16
CA TRP A 68 -10.82 9.45 -5.01
C TRP A 68 -10.82 9.84 -3.54
N GLY A 69 -9.67 9.79 -2.92
CA GLY A 69 -9.52 10.04 -1.49
C GLY A 69 -8.11 9.74 -1.00
N ARG A 70 -7.93 9.86 0.30
CA ARG A 70 -6.66 9.59 0.98
C ARG A 70 -6.72 8.27 1.74
N ALA A 71 -5.56 7.63 1.89
CA ALA A 71 -5.45 6.37 2.63
C ALA A 71 -5.99 6.49 4.06
N GLU A 72 -5.72 7.59 4.75
CA GLU A 72 -6.13 7.83 6.14
C GLU A 72 -7.67 7.92 6.32
N GLU A 73 -8.41 8.03 5.23
CA GLU A 73 -9.87 8.16 5.21
C GLU A 73 -10.57 6.86 4.82
N GLN A 74 -9.83 5.77 4.56
CA GLN A 74 -10.38 4.53 4.04
C GLN A 74 -10.66 3.45 5.10
N GLY A 75 -10.69 3.81 6.37
CA GLY A 75 -10.91 2.85 7.46
C GLY A 75 -9.62 2.12 7.87
N THR A 76 -9.76 1.07 8.67
CA THR A 76 -8.66 0.26 9.17
C THR A 76 -8.97 -1.23 9.15
N ASP A 77 -7.92 -2.05 9.10
CA ASP A 77 -7.96 -3.48 9.38
C ASP A 77 -8.91 -4.30 8.48
N TRP A 78 -8.95 -4.00 7.18
CA TRP A 78 -9.86 -4.68 6.26
C TRP A 78 -9.20 -5.25 5.00
N ALA A 79 -8.11 -4.66 4.51
CA ALA A 79 -7.46 -5.10 3.28
C ALA A 79 -6.62 -6.38 3.49
N GLY A 80 -6.59 -7.24 2.50
CA GLY A 80 -5.70 -8.39 2.51
C GLY A 80 -4.24 -7.99 2.36
N VAL A 81 -3.94 -7.13 1.39
CA VAL A 81 -2.62 -6.56 1.17
C VAL A 81 -2.72 -5.15 0.62
N VAL A 82 -1.87 -4.27 1.12
CA VAL A 82 -1.78 -2.87 0.68
C VAL A 82 -0.45 -2.66 -0.02
N VAL A 83 -0.48 -2.11 -1.21
CA VAL A 83 0.71 -1.87 -2.02
C VAL A 83 0.92 -0.39 -2.25
N ALA A 84 2.19 0.03 -2.35
CA ALA A 84 2.55 1.38 -2.71
C ALA A 84 3.88 1.40 -3.46
N LYS A 85 3.93 2.22 -4.51
CA LYS A 85 5.11 2.44 -5.31
C LYS A 85 5.33 3.94 -5.51
N ALA A 86 6.52 4.42 -5.15
CA ALA A 86 6.90 5.83 -5.30
C ALA A 86 5.90 6.82 -4.67
N LEU A 87 5.19 6.39 -3.63
CA LEU A 87 4.15 7.19 -2.98
C LEU A 87 4.72 8.32 -2.13
N ALA A 88 5.73 7.98 -1.32
CA ALA A 88 6.39 8.88 -0.37
C ALA A 88 7.66 8.24 0.15
N HIS A 89 8.33 8.89 1.09
CA HIS A 89 9.38 8.25 1.89
C HIS A 89 8.85 6.95 2.51
N PRO A 90 9.62 5.85 2.50
CA PRO A 90 9.16 4.55 2.99
C PRO A 90 8.52 4.54 4.38
N PRO A 91 9.03 5.23 5.41
CA PRO A 91 8.36 5.32 6.71
C PRO A 91 6.96 5.96 6.63
N THR A 92 6.81 7.00 5.83
CA THR A 92 5.51 7.66 5.61
C THR A 92 4.55 6.76 4.85
N ALA A 93 5.03 6.07 3.82
CA ALA A 93 4.23 5.10 3.06
C ALA A 93 3.77 3.95 3.97
N ALA A 94 4.63 3.46 4.85
CA ALA A 94 4.28 2.45 5.84
C ALA A 94 3.15 2.93 6.77
N GLU A 95 3.21 4.17 7.24
CA GLU A 95 2.16 4.75 8.09
C GLU A 95 0.81 4.87 7.36
N TRP A 96 0.81 5.14 6.07
CA TRP A 96 -0.42 5.20 5.29
C TRP A 96 -0.99 3.83 4.93
N CYS A 97 -0.13 2.86 4.67
CA CYS A 97 -0.55 1.55 4.16
C CYS A 97 -0.92 0.55 5.26
N LEU A 98 -0.08 0.43 6.28
CA LEU A 98 -0.24 -0.65 7.25
C LEU A 98 -1.56 -0.61 8.05
N PRO A 99 -2.11 0.55 8.42
CA PRO A 99 -3.42 0.60 9.10
C PRO A 99 -4.58 0.02 8.29
N LEU A 100 -4.52 0.06 6.96
CA LEU A 100 -5.55 -0.51 6.09
C LEU A 100 -5.54 -2.05 6.10
N ALA A 101 -4.37 -2.66 6.32
CA ALA A 101 -4.22 -4.09 6.31
C ALA A 101 -4.90 -4.74 7.51
N ARG A 102 -5.68 -5.82 7.26
CA ARG A 102 -6.24 -6.66 8.32
C ARG A 102 -5.13 -7.40 9.07
N VAL A 103 -5.42 -7.86 10.27
CA VAL A 103 -4.54 -8.81 10.99
C VAL A 103 -4.36 -10.07 10.14
N GLY A 104 -3.12 -10.49 9.95
CA GLY A 104 -2.75 -11.57 9.03
C GLY A 104 -2.52 -11.14 7.59
N GLY A 105 -2.88 -9.91 7.25
CA GLY A 105 -2.52 -9.25 6.00
C GLY A 105 -1.19 -8.50 6.11
N GLY A 106 -0.95 -7.59 5.18
CA GLY A 106 0.28 -6.81 5.20
C GLY A 106 0.33 -5.70 4.19
N ALA A 107 1.50 -5.08 4.08
CA ALA A 107 1.78 -4.05 3.10
C ALA A 107 3.09 -4.37 2.36
N ILE A 108 3.13 -4.03 1.09
CA ILE A 108 4.31 -4.21 0.24
C ILE A 108 4.67 -2.86 -0.37
N LEU A 109 5.87 -2.39 -0.05
CA LEU A 109 6.38 -1.12 -0.55
C LEU A 109 7.47 -1.38 -1.58
N TRP A 110 7.31 -0.84 -2.79
CA TRP A 110 8.40 -0.75 -3.76
C TRP A 110 9.35 0.34 -3.31
N VAL A 111 10.61 0.01 -3.12
CA VAL A 111 11.61 0.93 -2.58
C VAL A 111 12.87 0.97 -3.42
N GLY A 112 13.56 2.11 -3.38
CA GLY A 112 14.85 2.28 -4.03
C GLY A 112 16.00 1.65 -3.24
N PRO A 113 17.21 1.58 -3.84
CA PRO A 113 18.37 0.91 -3.24
C PRO A 113 18.91 1.63 -1.99
N THR A 114 18.54 2.88 -1.76
CA THR A 114 19.00 3.67 -0.59
C THR A 114 17.97 3.68 0.55
N ALA A 115 16.88 2.92 0.42
CA ALA A 115 15.85 2.86 1.46
C ALA A 115 16.39 2.19 2.73
N GLU A 116 16.15 2.83 3.87
CA GLU A 116 16.64 2.36 5.17
C GLU A 116 15.55 1.54 5.90
N PRO A 117 15.80 0.26 6.22
CA PRO A 117 14.79 -0.61 6.83
C PRO A 117 14.47 -0.25 8.29
N VAL A 118 15.43 0.32 9.04
CA VAL A 118 15.28 0.56 10.49
C VAL A 118 14.09 1.46 10.80
N ARG A 119 13.94 2.57 10.07
CA ARG A 119 12.82 3.50 10.29
C ARG A 119 11.48 2.91 9.90
N VAL A 120 11.46 2.10 8.86
CA VAL A 120 10.23 1.40 8.43
C VAL A 120 9.84 0.35 9.47
N ALA A 121 10.79 -0.40 10.00
CA ALA A 121 10.54 -1.36 11.08
C ALA A 121 9.99 -0.68 12.34
N GLU A 122 10.53 0.49 12.71
CA GLU A 122 10.02 1.28 13.84
C GLU A 122 8.56 1.71 13.62
N VAL A 123 8.24 2.24 12.44
CA VAL A 123 6.86 2.64 12.10
C VAL A 123 5.92 1.43 12.12
N ALA A 124 6.33 0.31 11.51
CA ALA A 124 5.54 -0.91 11.49
C ALA A 124 5.21 -1.40 12.92
N SER A 125 6.20 -1.42 13.80
CA SER A 125 6.02 -1.84 15.19
C SER A 125 5.01 -0.95 15.94
N ARG A 126 5.00 0.34 15.67
CA ARG A 126 4.04 1.30 16.26
C ARG A 126 2.62 1.14 15.73
N LEU A 127 2.45 0.48 14.61
CA LEU A 127 1.15 0.28 13.92
C LEU A 127 0.61 -1.15 14.02
N GLY A 128 1.17 -1.95 14.92
CA GLY A 128 0.73 -3.33 15.11
C GLY A 128 1.29 -4.33 14.10
N GLY A 129 2.44 -4.04 13.52
CA GLY A 129 3.07 -4.92 12.55
C GLY A 129 4.58 -5.07 12.72
N GLU A 130 5.19 -5.70 11.76
CA GLU A 130 6.63 -5.92 11.68
C GLU A 130 7.14 -5.81 10.24
N LEU A 131 8.42 -5.47 10.09
CA LEU A 131 9.12 -5.60 8.83
C LEU A 131 9.61 -7.04 8.70
N ALA A 132 9.09 -7.77 7.73
CA ALA A 132 9.52 -9.13 7.40
C ALA A 132 10.77 -9.12 6.52
N GLU A 133 11.39 -10.29 6.37
CA GLU A 133 12.44 -10.50 5.38
C GLU A 133 11.90 -10.10 3.99
N SER A 134 12.65 -9.27 3.31
CA SER A 134 12.19 -8.65 2.06
C SER A 134 13.23 -8.79 0.97
N PRO A 135 12.85 -9.16 -0.25
CA PRO A 135 13.78 -9.18 -1.38
C PRO A 135 14.24 -7.77 -1.75
N PRO A 136 15.37 -7.63 -2.47
CA PRO A 136 15.84 -6.34 -2.93
C PRO A 136 14.77 -5.57 -3.71
N GLY A 137 14.61 -4.29 -3.40
CA GLY A 137 13.63 -3.41 -4.04
C GLY A 137 12.25 -3.38 -3.37
N PHE A 138 12.09 -4.10 -2.25
CA PHE A 138 10.82 -4.16 -1.51
C PHE A 138 11.01 -4.07 0.00
N PHE A 139 9.97 -3.56 0.66
CA PHE A 139 9.73 -3.83 2.08
C PHE A 139 8.38 -4.53 2.22
N VAL A 140 8.39 -5.68 2.88
CA VAL A 140 7.19 -6.46 3.20
C VAL A 140 6.88 -6.28 4.68
N LEU A 141 5.73 -5.71 4.97
CA LEU A 141 5.24 -5.49 6.33
C LEU A 141 4.12 -6.48 6.64
N ARG A 142 4.17 -7.14 7.78
CA ARG A 142 3.11 -8.03 8.25
C ARG A 142 2.29 -7.35 9.33
N LYS A 143 0.97 -7.47 9.25
CA LYS A 143 0.05 -6.97 10.26
C LYS A 143 -0.19 -8.05 11.30
N LEU A 144 0.30 -7.86 12.52
CA LEU A 144 0.23 -8.82 13.61
C LEU A 144 -0.94 -8.55 14.55
N ASP A 145 -1.20 -7.29 14.84
CA ASP A 145 -2.23 -6.83 15.77
C ASP A 145 -3.13 -5.77 15.11
N PRO A 146 -4.33 -5.53 15.63
CA PRO A 146 -5.19 -4.45 15.17
C PRO A 146 -4.48 -3.10 15.22
N THR A 147 -4.86 -2.19 14.34
CA THR A 147 -4.35 -0.82 14.32
C THR A 147 -4.60 -0.16 15.69
N PRO A 148 -3.56 0.38 16.35
CA PRO A 148 -3.71 0.99 17.68
C PRO A 148 -4.60 2.23 17.64
N PRO A 149 -5.21 2.61 18.79
CA PRO A 149 -5.94 3.87 18.91
C PRO A 149 -5.07 5.07 18.50
N GLY A 150 -5.70 6.07 17.86
CA GLY A 150 -5.01 7.26 17.34
C GLY A 150 -4.47 7.12 15.94
N PHE A 151 -4.59 5.96 15.33
CA PHE A 151 -4.24 5.71 13.92
C PHE A 151 -5.46 5.24 13.11
N PRO A 152 -5.51 5.60 11.81
CA PRO A 152 -4.60 6.53 11.15
C PRO A 152 -4.71 7.94 11.75
N ARG A 153 -3.59 8.67 11.74
CA ARG A 153 -3.62 10.09 12.08
C ARG A 153 -4.35 10.86 10.97
N ARG A 154 -4.87 12.04 11.28
CA ARG A 154 -5.60 12.85 10.29
C ARG A 154 -4.75 13.13 9.04
N SER A 155 -5.42 13.33 7.92
CA SER A 155 -4.82 13.56 6.62
C SER A 155 -3.68 14.59 6.63
N GLY A 156 -2.56 14.24 6.03
CA GLY A 156 -1.36 15.07 5.92
C GLY A 156 -0.43 15.03 7.14
N MET A 157 -0.83 14.44 8.26
CA MET A 157 -0.01 14.41 9.47
C MET A 157 1.26 13.56 9.30
N ALA A 158 1.15 12.40 8.65
CA ALA A 158 2.28 11.50 8.42
C ALA A 158 3.43 12.18 7.69
N LYS A 159 3.10 12.99 6.71
CA LYS A 159 4.09 13.74 5.93
C LYS A 159 4.66 14.94 6.68
N LYS A 160 3.83 15.65 7.45
CA LYS A 160 4.24 16.84 8.21
C LYS A 160 5.06 16.50 9.45
N ARG A 161 4.74 15.41 10.11
CA ARG A 161 5.38 14.93 11.34
C ARG A 161 5.56 13.41 11.27
N PRO A 162 6.55 12.93 10.50
CA PRO A 162 6.85 11.50 10.40
C PRO A 162 7.02 10.85 11.77
N LEU A 163 6.66 9.57 11.87
CA LEU A 163 6.83 8.79 13.11
C LEU A 163 8.29 8.39 13.37
N ALA A 164 9.07 8.30 12.30
CA ALA A 164 10.50 7.96 12.36
C ALA A 164 11.29 8.63 11.22
#